data_7745dfd691cbb6affa6b76dab399bc84
#
_entry.id   7745dfd691cbb6affa6b76dab399bc84
#
_cell.length_a   1.000
_cell.length_b   1.000
_cell.length_c   1.000
_cell.angle_alpha   90.00
_cell.angle_beta   90.00
_cell.angle_gamma   90.00
#
_symmetry.space_group_name_H-M   'P 1'
#
loop_
_entity.id
_entity.type
_entity.pdbx_description
1 polymer ?
#
loop_
_entity_poly.entity_id
_entity_poly.type
_entity_poly.pdbx_seq_one_letter_code
_entity_poly.pdbx_strand_id
1 'polypeptide(L)'
;WIAESQMMKETEDVVHMTLDFLPLKSYANITEGNALRVDWESVVPKHELSYIMGNPPFVGYSFQSKSQKDDILSVYVDEKGKSYKSSGKIDYVSGWYFKAAQLMQGTGIRTAFVSTNSITQGEQVAGVWKPLYERFGIHIDFAHRTFRWDSEASIKAHVHCVIVGFSNEPNPAPKRIYTTERYQEVENINPYLLDAPNVFIDSRTNSICNVPQMVYGNKPTD
;
A
#
# COMPACT_ATOMS: atom_id res chain seq x y z
N TRP A 1 -21.72 10.52 -2.68
CA TRP A 1 -23.10 10.88 -3.10
C TRP A 1 -24.09 10.75 -1.95
N ILE A 2 -24.20 9.59 -1.28
CA ILE A 2 -25.15 9.41 -0.14
C ILE A 2 -24.80 10.35 1.01
N ALA A 3 -23.54 10.45 1.41
CA ALA A 3 -23.09 11.34 2.49
C ALA A 3 -23.30 12.82 2.15
N GLU A 4 -23.05 13.22 0.90
CA GLU A 4 -23.29 14.59 0.44
C GLU A 4 -24.78 14.92 0.40
N SER A 5 -25.62 14.01 -0.10
CA SER A 5 -27.08 14.18 -0.13
C SER A 5 -27.66 14.29 1.29
N GLN A 6 -27.14 13.53 2.23
CA GLN A 6 -27.58 13.56 3.64
C GLN A 6 -27.14 14.87 4.31
N MET A 7 -25.90 15.29 4.11
CA MET A 7 -25.36 16.55 4.64
C MET A 7 -26.14 17.75 4.08
N MET A 8 -26.46 17.75 2.77
CA MET A 8 -27.25 18.82 2.15
C MET A 8 -28.63 18.89 2.77
N LYS A 9 -29.32 17.77 2.93
CA LYS A 9 -30.64 17.71 3.54
C LYS A 9 -30.64 18.26 4.98
N GLU A 10 -29.65 17.86 5.79
CA GLU A 10 -29.48 18.40 7.14
C GLU A 10 -29.17 19.91 7.14
N THR A 11 -28.42 20.38 6.13
CA THR A 11 -28.12 21.80 5.96
C THR A 11 -29.36 22.58 5.54
N GLU A 12 -30.17 22.08 4.59
CA GLU A 12 -31.43 22.69 4.19
C GLU A 12 -32.40 22.88 5.39
N ASP A 13 -32.48 21.84 6.23
CA ASP A 13 -33.31 21.87 7.44
C ASP A 13 -32.87 22.96 8.45
N VAL A 14 -31.55 23.25 8.52
CA VAL A 14 -31.00 24.26 9.41
C VAL A 14 -31.10 25.69 8.83
N VAL A 15 -30.85 25.84 7.53
CA VAL A 15 -30.84 27.18 6.88
C VAL A 15 -32.23 27.59 6.40
N HIS A 16 -33.20 26.70 6.37
CA HIS A 16 -34.56 26.91 5.81
C HIS A 16 -34.56 27.42 4.36
N MET A 17 -33.56 27.05 3.58
CA MET A 17 -33.41 27.37 2.17
C MET A 17 -33.18 26.10 1.37
N THR A 18 -33.83 25.99 0.21
CA THR A 18 -33.52 24.93 -0.75
C THR A 18 -32.14 25.20 -1.34
N LEU A 19 -31.20 24.30 -1.15
CA LEU A 19 -29.88 24.39 -1.74
C LEU A 19 -29.90 23.76 -3.14
N ASP A 20 -29.42 24.47 -4.13
CA ASP A 20 -29.21 23.88 -5.44
C ASP A 20 -28.19 22.73 -5.31
N PHE A 21 -28.59 21.54 -5.70
CA PHE A 21 -27.67 20.42 -5.82
C PHE A 21 -26.47 20.87 -6.65
N LEU A 22 -25.28 20.73 -6.07
CA LEU A 22 -24.06 20.81 -6.85
C LEU A 22 -24.27 19.91 -8.07
N PRO A 23 -24.22 20.45 -9.31
CA PRO A 23 -24.43 19.63 -10.47
C PRO A 23 -23.43 18.49 -10.40
N LEU A 24 -23.93 17.25 -10.27
CA LEU A 24 -23.13 16.05 -10.39
C LEU A 24 -22.60 16.01 -11.83
N LYS A 25 -21.59 16.82 -12.09
CA LYS A 25 -20.80 16.67 -13.29
C LYS A 25 -20.10 15.33 -13.11
N SER A 26 -20.44 14.37 -13.95
CA SER A 26 -19.76 13.07 -14.00
C SER A 26 -18.33 13.29 -14.46
N TYR A 27 -17.47 13.74 -13.57
CA TYR A 27 -16.02 13.75 -13.80
C TYR A 27 -15.36 12.43 -13.40
N ALA A 28 -16.16 11.44 -13.00
CA ALA A 28 -15.65 10.17 -12.56
C ALA A 28 -15.24 9.33 -13.77
N ASN A 29 -13.95 9.27 -14.03
CA ASN A 29 -13.34 8.28 -14.90
C ASN A 29 -13.34 6.94 -14.16
N ILE A 30 -14.40 6.16 -14.29
CA ILE A 30 -14.51 4.83 -13.67
C ILE A 30 -14.35 3.79 -14.77
N THR A 31 -13.35 2.93 -14.60
CA THR A 31 -13.08 1.81 -15.50
C THR A 31 -13.25 0.50 -14.75
N GLU A 32 -14.11 -0.38 -15.25
CA GLU A 32 -14.25 -1.74 -14.74
C GLU A 32 -13.06 -2.59 -15.19
N GLY A 33 -12.44 -3.31 -14.27
CA GLY A 33 -11.36 -4.22 -14.60
C GLY A 33 -10.44 -4.55 -13.42
N ASN A 34 -9.49 -5.45 -13.66
CA ASN A 34 -8.43 -5.72 -12.70
C ASN A 34 -7.40 -4.57 -12.73
N ALA A 35 -7.31 -3.80 -11.65
CA ALA A 35 -6.44 -2.64 -11.56
C ALA A 35 -4.95 -2.95 -11.83
N LEU A 36 -4.48 -4.18 -11.59
CA LEU A 36 -3.11 -4.55 -11.95
C LEU A 36 -2.91 -4.73 -13.46
N ARG A 37 -3.98 -5.03 -14.21
CA ARG A 37 -3.93 -5.25 -15.67
C ARG A 37 -4.32 -4.00 -16.47
N VAL A 38 -5.23 -3.18 -15.94
CA VAL A 38 -5.65 -1.93 -16.59
C VAL A 38 -4.47 -0.97 -16.63
N ASP A 39 -4.25 -0.33 -17.77
CA ASP A 39 -3.32 0.80 -17.84
C ASP A 39 -3.94 2.01 -17.14
N TRP A 40 -3.33 2.48 -16.07
CA TRP A 40 -3.86 3.61 -15.29
C TRP A 40 -3.81 4.93 -16.06
N GLU A 41 -2.84 5.10 -16.96
CA GLU A 41 -2.78 6.30 -17.79
C GLU A 41 -3.89 6.35 -18.85
N SER A 42 -4.49 5.21 -19.22
CA SER A 42 -5.68 5.18 -20.08
C SER A 42 -6.96 5.64 -19.36
N VAL A 43 -6.96 5.60 -18.02
CA VAL A 43 -8.09 6.07 -17.18
C VAL A 43 -7.95 7.54 -16.87
N VAL A 44 -6.77 7.94 -16.37
CA VAL A 44 -6.41 9.34 -16.10
C VAL A 44 -4.95 9.55 -16.46
N PRO A 45 -4.63 10.51 -17.35
CA PRO A 45 -3.25 10.85 -17.68
C PRO A 45 -2.46 11.25 -16.43
N LYS A 46 -1.23 10.75 -16.29
CA LYS A 46 -0.43 10.99 -15.08
C LYS A 46 -0.16 12.47 -14.77
N HIS A 47 -0.16 13.34 -15.80
CA HIS A 47 0.04 14.77 -15.59
C HIS A 47 -1.17 15.48 -14.97
N GLU A 48 -2.33 14.83 -14.93
CA GLU A 48 -3.54 15.31 -14.26
C GLU A 48 -3.66 14.77 -12.82
N LEU A 49 -2.79 13.82 -12.43
CA LEU A 49 -2.84 13.19 -11.13
C LEU A 49 -1.97 13.92 -10.11
N SER A 50 -2.52 14.18 -8.94
CA SER A 50 -1.78 14.66 -7.76
C SER A 50 -1.60 13.55 -6.72
N TYR A 51 -2.59 12.65 -6.61
CA TYR A 51 -2.63 11.62 -5.58
C TYR A 51 -3.14 10.29 -6.14
N ILE A 52 -2.56 9.19 -5.62
CA ILE A 52 -3.08 7.83 -5.79
C ILE A 52 -3.42 7.31 -4.41
N MET A 53 -4.67 6.92 -4.19
CA MET A 53 -5.12 6.36 -2.93
C MET A 53 -5.93 5.10 -3.17
N GLY A 54 -5.84 4.15 -2.25
CA GLY A 54 -6.63 2.93 -2.38
C GLY A 54 -6.57 2.00 -1.19
N ASN A 55 -7.49 1.05 -1.22
CA ASN A 55 -7.53 -0.10 -0.33
C ASN A 55 -7.49 -1.37 -1.19
N PRO A 56 -6.30 -1.79 -1.66
CA PRO A 56 -6.15 -2.97 -2.50
C PRO A 56 -6.56 -4.25 -1.78
N PRO A 57 -6.90 -5.33 -2.51
CA PRO A 57 -7.30 -6.60 -1.91
C PRO A 57 -6.21 -7.22 -1.02
N PHE A 58 -6.61 -7.66 0.19
CA PHE A 58 -5.73 -8.29 1.17
C PHE A 58 -5.68 -9.81 0.94
N VAL A 59 -4.77 -10.26 0.09
CA VAL A 59 -4.55 -11.68 -0.17
C VAL A 59 -3.09 -12.03 0.09
N GLY A 60 -2.84 -12.79 1.16
CA GLY A 60 -1.50 -13.28 1.48
C GLY A 60 -0.97 -14.19 0.37
N TYR A 61 0.33 -14.21 0.15
CA TYR A 61 0.97 -14.90 -0.98
C TYR A 61 0.61 -16.39 -1.09
N SER A 62 0.39 -17.07 0.04
CA SER A 62 0.01 -18.50 0.08
C SER A 62 -1.44 -18.76 -0.34
N PHE A 63 -2.29 -17.74 -0.28
CA PHE A 63 -3.73 -17.82 -0.62
C PHE A 63 -4.05 -17.26 -2.01
N GLN A 64 -3.07 -16.75 -2.73
CA GLN A 64 -3.27 -16.23 -4.07
C GLN A 64 -3.67 -17.34 -5.04
N SER A 65 -4.71 -17.07 -5.83
CA SER A 65 -5.05 -17.88 -6.99
C SER A 65 -3.95 -17.85 -8.05
N LYS A 66 -3.99 -18.76 -9.01
CA LYS A 66 -3.05 -18.75 -10.14
C LYS A 66 -3.09 -17.41 -10.88
N SER A 67 -4.29 -16.89 -11.16
CA SER A 67 -4.46 -15.61 -11.84
C SER A 67 -3.82 -14.44 -11.06
N GLN A 68 -3.97 -14.40 -9.74
CA GLN A 68 -3.37 -13.37 -8.90
C GLN A 68 -1.83 -13.48 -8.85
N LYS A 69 -1.29 -14.70 -8.85
CA LYS A 69 0.17 -14.91 -8.98
C LYS A 69 0.68 -14.43 -10.34
N ASP A 70 -0.05 -14.72 -11.42
CA ASP A 70 0.30 -14.27 -12.76
C ASP A 70 0.26 -12.73 -12.84
N ASP A 71 -0.70 -12.07 -12.18
CA ASP A 71 -0.75 -10.61 -12.06
C ASP A 71 0.50 -10.04 -11.39
N ILE A 72 0.89 -10.58 -10.23
CA ILE A 72 2.11 -10.16 -9.53
C ILE A 72 3.34 -10.37 -10.41
N LEU A 73 3.47 -11.54 -11.04
CA LEU A 73 4.63 -11.84 -11.91
C LEU A 73 4.70 -10.90 -13.12
N SER A 74 3.58 -10.39 -13.62
CA SER A 74 3.53 -9.48 -14.76
C SER A 74 3.86 -8.03 -14.39
N VAL A 75 3.49 -7.61 -13.18
CA VAL A 75 3.69 -6.24 -12.71
C VAL A 75 5.05 -6.08 -12.02
N TYR A 76 5.45 -7.07 -11.21
CA TYR A 76 6.63 -7.01 -10.35
C TYR A 76 7.89 -7.47 -11.10
N VAL A 77 8.33 -6.66 -12.06
CA VAL A 77 9.42 -6.99 -12.99
C VAL A 77 10.58 -5.99 -12.87
N ASP A 78 11.77 -6.44 -13.22
CA ASP A 78 12.95 -5.58 -13.33
C ASP A 78 12.94 -4.74 -14.63
N GLU A 79 13.96 -3.95 -14.87
CA GLU A 79 14.09 -3.10 -16.06
C GLU A 79 14.13 -3.89 -17.39
N LYS A 80 14.45 -5.18 -17.32
CA LYS A 80 14.50 -6.10 -18.46
C LYS A 80 13.18 -6.87 -18.62
N GLY A 81 12.15 -6.55 -17.82
CA GLY A 81 10.86 -7.25 -17.83
C GLY A 81 10.89 -8.64 -17.18
N LYS A 82 11.95 -8.98 -16.43
CA LYS A 82 12.04 -10.25 -15.72
C LYS A 82 11.49 -10.10 -14.30
N SER A 83 10.62 -11.01 -13.89
CA SER A 83 10.06 -11.00 -12.52
C SER A 83 11.16 -11.15 -11.48
N TYR A 84 11.06 -10.36 -10.40
CA TYR A 84 11.95 -10.49 -9.25
C TYR A 84 11.80 -11.86 -8.58
N LYS A 85 12.87 -12.39 -8.00
CA LYS A 85 12.83 -13.67 -7.29
C LYS A 85 11.84 -13.69 -6.12
N SER A 86 11.63 -12.52 -5.50
CA SER A 86 10.68 -12.35 -4.40
C SER A 86 9.22 -12.38 -4.82
N SER A 87 8.90 -12.16 -6.12
CA SER A 87 7.52 -11.99 -6.62
C SER A 87 6.59 -13.16 -6.27
N GLY A 88 7.11 -14.37 -6.13
CA GLY A 88 6.32 -15.55 -5.76
C GLY A 88 5.99 -15.65 -4.26
N LYS A 89 6.54 -14.76 -3.43
CA LYS A 89 6.41 -14.80 -1.96
C LYS A 89 5.94 -13.49 -1.35
N ILE A 90 5.41 -12.56 -2.16
CA ILE A 90 4.89 -11.29 -1.69
C ILE A 90 3.37 -11.27 -1.73
N ASP A 91 2.76 -10.55 -0.81
CA ASP A 91 1.32 -10.42 -0.73
C ASP A 91 0.75 -9.65 -1.93
N TYR A 92 -0.47 -9.96 -2.32
CA TYR A 92 -1.09 -9.45 -3.55
C TYR A 92 -1.16 -7.91 -3.60
N VAL A 93 -1.40 -7.29 -2.45
CA VAL A 93 -1.41 -5.82 -2.30
C VAL A 93 -0.12 -5.15 -2.81
N SER A 94 1.01 -5.84 -2.76
CA SER A 94 2.32 -5.32 -3.20
C SER A 94 2.35 -4.92 -4.68
N GLY A 95 1.51 -5.55 -5.51
CA GLY A 95 1.38 -5.19 -6.93
C GLY A 95 0.95 -3.74 -7.14
N TRP A 96 0.05 -3.21 -6.28
CA TRP A 96 -0.38 -1.81 -6.34
C TRP A 96 0.74 -0.84 -5.99
N TYR A 97 1.56 -1.18 -4.99
CA TYR A 97 2.74 -0.37 -4.63
C TYR A 97 3.70 -0.26 -5.80
N PHE A 98 3.98 -1.38 -6.45
CA PHE A 98 4.91 -1.40 -7.56
C PHE A 98 4.38 -0.66 -8.78
N LYS A 99 3.11 -0.87 -9.12
CA LYS A 99 2.46 -0.19 -10.23
C LYS A 99 2.35 1.32 -10.01
N ALA A 100 2.01 1.75 -8.79
CA ALA A 100 2.01 3.16 -8.43
C ALA A 100 3.42 3.77 -8.50
N ALA A 101 4.43 3.10 -7.94
CA ALA A 101 5.81 3.57 -7.99
C ALA A 101 6.33 3.71 -9.44
N GLN A 102 5.90 2.82 -10.33
CA GLN A 102 6.21 2.90 -11.75
C GLN A 102 5.54 4.12 -12.42
N LEU A 103 4.25 4.36 -12.14
CA LEU A 103 3.49 5.48 -12.69
C LEU A 103 4.03 6.82 -12.21
N MET A 104 4.44 6.90 -10.95
CA MET A 104 4.93 8.13 -10.31
C MET A 104 6.25 8.65 -10.88
N GLN A 105 6.98 7.86 -11.66
CA GLN A 105 8.30 8.26 -12.16
C GLN A 105 8.24 9.56 -12.98
N GLY A 106 9.07 10.54 -12.58
CA GLY A 106 9.15 11.86 -13.21
C GLY A 106 7.92 12.74 -12.95
N THR A 107 7.19 12.49 -11.86
CA THR A 107 6.01 13.27 -11.47
C THR A 107 6.05 13.61 -9.98
N GLY A 108 5.30 14.64 -9.57
CA GLY A 108 5.08 14.97 -8.16
C GLY A 108 3.93 14.21 -7.49
N ILE A 109 3.45 13.11 -8.08
CA ILE A 109 2.36 12.30 -7.55
C ILE A 109 2.76 11.69 -6.22
N ARG A 110 1.84 11.69 -5.25
CA ARG A 110 1.98 11.02 -3.95
C ARG A 110 0.98 9.90 -3.83
N THR A 111 1.43 8.79 -3.25
CA THR A 111 0.60 7.59 -3.14
C THR A 111 0.40 7.20 -1.68
N ALA A 112 -0.79 6.72 -1.34
CA ALA A 112 -1.08 6.12 -0.05
C ALA A 112 -1.99 4.91 -0.18
N PHE A 113 -1.60 3.78 0.43
CA PHE A 113 -2.41 2.57 0.44
C PHE A 113 -2.65 2.06 1.85
N VAL A 114 -3.86 1.53 2.06
CA VAL A 114 -4.14 0.64 3.18
C VAL A 114 -3.65 -0.75 2.81
N SER A 115 -3.02 -1.44 3.74
CA SER A 115 -2.46 -2.77 3.51
C SER A 115 -2.48 -3.61 4.77
N THR A 116 -2.34 -4.92 4.63
CA THR A 116 -2.03 -5.78 5.77
C THR A 116 -0.66 -5.43 6.34
N ASN A 117 -0.48 -5.50 7.64
CA ASN A 117 0.78 -5.18 8.29
C ASN A 117 1.93 -6.14 7.90
N SER A 118 1.62 -7.26 7.26
CA SER A 118 2.61 -8.24 6.76
C SER A 118 3.65 -7.62 5.83
N ILE A 119 3.27 -6.63 4.99
CA ILE A 119 4.22 -5.97 4.07
C ILE A 119 5.35 -5.21 4.80
N THR A 120 5.20 -4.97 6.08
CA THR A 120 6.18 -4.28 6.93
C THR A 120 6.91 -5.24 7.88
N GLN A 121 6.81 -6.56 7.64
CA GLN A 121 7.34 -7.60 8.53
C GLN A 121 8.09 -8.69 7.76
N GLY A 122 9.07 -9.29 8.42
CA GLY A 122 9.78 -10.48 7.95
C GLY A 122 10.33 -10.37 6.52
N GLU A 123 10.20 -11.44 5.76
CA GLU A 123 10.70 -11.53 4.37
C GLU A 123 9.95 -10.60 3.41
N GLN A 124 8.72 -10.17 3.75
CA GLN A 124 7.95 -9.25 2.94
C GLN A 124 8.66 -7.90 2.80
N VAL A 125 9.36 -7.44 3.84
CA VAL A 125 10.06 -6.15 3.80
C VAL A 125 11.09 -6.11 2.69
N ALA A 126 11.99 -7.08 2.64
CA ALA A 126 13.00 -7.13 1.57
C ALA A 126 12.34 -7.42 0.21
N GLY A 127 11.35 -8.31 0.18
CA GLY A 127 10.66 -8.70 -1.05
C GLY A 127 9.89 -7.56 -1.71
N VAL A 128 9.20 -6.74 -0.94
CA VAL A 128 8.36 -5.65 -1.42
C VAL A 128 9.15 -4.36 -1.58
N TRP A 129 9.83 -3.92 -0.52
CA TRP A 129 10.35 -2.56 -0.47
C TRP A 129 11.71 -2.39 -1.14
N LYS A 130 12.59 -3.40 -1.08
CA LYS A 130 13.92 -3.27 -1.69
C LYS A 130 13.86 -2.89 -3.18
N PRO A 131 13.08 -3.58 -4.04
CA PRO A 131 12.93 -3.16 -5.43
C PRO A 131 12.31 -1.77 -5.60
N LEU A 132 11.37 -1.38 -4.72
CA LEU A 132 10.73 -0.07 -4.77
C LEU A 132 11.74 1.05 -4.48
N TYR A 133 12.60 0.86 -3.49
CA TYR A 133 13.65 1.82 -3.14
C TYR A 133 14.77 1.87 -4.19
N GLU A 134 15.29 0.70 -4.57
CA GLU A 134 16.45 0.62 -5.47
C GLU A 134 16.13 1.01 -6.90
N ARG A 135 14.94 0.66 -7.40
CA ARG A 135 14.56 0.93 -8.79
C ARG A 135 13.88 2.28 -8.97
N PHE A 136 12.96 2.63 -8.09
CA PHE A 136 12.12 3.81 -8.27
C PHE A 136 12.50 4.96 -7.33
N GLY A 137 13.46 4.77 -6.44
CA GLY A 137 13.91 5.81 -5.51
C GLY A 137 12.82 6.28 -4.56
N ILE A 138 11.82 5.44 -4.27
CA ILE A 138 10.74 5.83 -3.37
C ILE A 138 11.23 6.01 -1.94
N HIS A 139 10.54 6.83 -1.21
CA HIS A 139 10.66 6.98 0.24
C HIS A 139 9.28 7.07 0.88
N ILE A 140 9.21 6.65 2.14
CA ILE A 140 7.97 6.73 2.91
C ILE A 140 7.87 8.14 3.50
N ASP A 141 6.76 8.83 3.21
CA ASP A 141 6.46 10.18 3.68
C ASP A 141 5.73 10.17 5.02
N PHE A 142 4.75 9.27 5.14
CA PHE A 142 4.05 9.03 6.39
C PHE A 142 3.61 7.58 6.51
N ALA A 143 3.37 7.15 7.73
CA ALA A 143 2.82 5.83 7.98
C ALA A 143 1.88 5.84 9.17
N HIS A 144 0.77 5.12 9.08
CA HIS A 144 0.00 4.72 10.25
C HIS A 144 0.43 3.30 10.62
N ARG A 145 1.01 3.16 11.82
CA ARG A 145 1.45 1.85 12.33
C ARG A 145 0.25 0.94 12.57
N THR A 146 0.54 -0.32 12.76
CA THR A 146 -0.48 -1.37 12.88
C THR A 146 -1.66 -0.96 13.74
N PHE A 147 -2.83 -0.99 13.14
CA PHE A 147 -4.12 -0.83 13.79
C PHE A 147 -5.03 -2.00 13.43
N ARG A 148 -6.04 -2.22 14.26
CA ARG A 148 -7.02 -3.25 14.02
C ARG A 148 -8.14 -2.68 13.18
N TRP A 149 -8.39 -3.29 12.02
CA TRP A 149 -9.57 -2.99 11.22
C TRP A 149 -10.71 -3.88 11.71
N ASP A 150 -11.70 -3.29 12.35
CA ASP A 150 -12.90 -4.00 12.76
C ASP A 150 -13.98 -3.82 11.70
N SER A 151 -14.35 -4.91 11.05
CA SER A 151 -15.52 -4.92 10.15
C SER A 151 -16.80 -4.87 10.97
N GLU A 152 -17.77 -4.07 10.55
CA GLU A 152 -19.14 -4.07 11.10
C GLU A 152 -19.94 -5.34 10.70
N ALA A 153 -19.35 -6.20 9.87
CA ALA A 153 -19.97 -7.46 9.46
C ALA A 153 -20.15 -8.42 10.64
N SER A 154 -21.19 -9.23 10.59
CA SER A 154 -21.55 -10.22 11.62
C SER A 154 -20.46 -11.25 11.93
N ILE A 155 -19.53 -11.47 10.97
CA ILE A 155 -18.30 -12.25 11.16
C ILE A 155 -17.14 -11.27 11.20
N LYS A 156 -16.64 -10.99 12.40
CA LYS A 156 -15.51 -10.07 12.62
C LYS A 156 -14.20 -10.72 12.16
N ALA A 157 -13.81 -10.47 10.92
CA ALA A 157 -12.44 -10.71 10.51
C ALA A 157 -11.54 -9.61 11.09
N HIS A 158 -10.74 -9.95 12.09
CA HIS A 158 -9.78 -9.01 12.68
C HIS A 158 -8.52 -8.98 11.80
N VAL A 159 -8.40 -7.94 10.99
CA VAL A 159 -7.22 -7.74 10.15
C VAL A 159 -6.36 -6.62 10.75
N HIS A 160 -5.06 -6.90 10.90
CA HIS A 160 -4.09 -5.88 11.28
C HIS A 160 -3.62 -5.15 10.04
N CYS A 161 -3.94 -3.87 9.97
CA CYS A 161 -3.65 -3.00 8.84
C CYS A 161 -2.58 -1.97 9.16
N VAL A 162 -1.96 -1.47 8.11
CA VAL A 162 -1.11 -0.28 8.10
C VAL A 162 -1.58 0.66 6.98
N ILE A 163 -1.30 1.94 7.11
CA ILE A 163 -1.41 2.88 5.99
C ILE A 163 0.00 3.39 5.71
N VAL A 164 0.42 3.33 4.46
CA VAL A 164 1.73 3.81 4.05
C VAL A 164 1.58 4.80 2.90
N GLY A 165 2.02 6.04 3.16
CA GLY A 165 2.13 7.08 2.15
C GLY A 165 3.58 7.22 1.70
N PHE A 166 3.79 7.27 0.38
CA PHE A 166 5.12 7.30 -0.23
C PHE A 166 5.15 8.15 -1.50
N SER A 167 6.33 8.61 -1.84
CA SER A 167 6.63 9.35 -3.07
C SER A 167 8.05 9.02 -3.55
N ASN A 168 8.39 9.46 -4.77
CA ASN A 168 9.74 9.37 -5.31
C ASN A 168 10.43 10.74 -5.45
N GLU A 169 9.68 11.82 -5.33
CA GLU A 169 10.20 13.19 -5.31
C GLU A 169 10.38 13.70 -3.88
N PRO A 170 11.36 14.55 -3.62
CA PRO A 170 11.58 15.12 -2.29
C PRO A 170 10.31 15.77 -1.73
N ASN A 171 9.94 15.37 -0.53
CA ASN A 171 8.81 15.94 0.19
C ASN A 171 9.32 16.89 1.29
N PRO A 172 9.08 18.20 1.21
CA PRO A 172 9.53 19.15 2.22
C PRO A 172 8.73 19.05 3.53
N ALA A 173 7.58 18.39 3.52
CA ALA A 173 6.81 18.19 4.74
C ALA A 173 7.51 17.22 5.70
N PRO A 174 7.42 17.43 7.02
CA PRO A 174 7.99 16.51 7.99
C PRO A 174 7.32 15.13 7.86
N LYS A 175 8.15 14.08 7.92
CA LYS A 175 7.66 12.71 7.93
C LYS A 175 6.95 12.42 9.25
N ARG A 176 5.86 11.67 9.19
CA ARG A 176 5.02 11.38 10.36
C ARG A 176 4.69 9.91 10.49
N ILE A 177 4.93 9.38 11.68
CA ILE A 177 4.45 8.05 12.07
C ILE A 177 3.25 8.24 13.00
N TYR A 178 2.11 7.72 12.57
CA TYR A 178 0.84 7.78 13.29
C TYR A 178 0.61 6.46 14.04
N THR A 179 0.04 6.60 15.22
CA THR A 179 -0.60 5.52 15.98
C THR A 179 -2.07 5.89 16.21
N THR A 180 -2.85 5.02 16.83
CA THR A 180 -4.27 5.31 17.12
C THR A 180 -4.48 6.57 17.96
N GLU A 181 -3.52 6.90 18.83
CA GLU A 181 -3.69 7.98 19.82
C GLU A 181 -2.88 9.25 19.48
N ARG A 182 -1.78 9.12 18.76
CA ARG A 182 -0.84 10.22 18.52
C ARG A 182 -0.04 10.03 17.24
N TYR A 183 0.66 11.08 16.83
CA TYR A 183 1.70 11.01 15.82
C TYR A 183 3.05 11.50 16.36
N GLN A 184 4.11 11.10 15.69
CA GLN A 184 5.48 11.54 15.93
C GLN A 184 6.06 12.05 14.61
N GLU A 185 6.70 13.21 14.65
CA GLU A 185 7.53 13.69 13.53
C GLU A 185 8.91 13.02 13.61
N VAL A 186 9.40 12.56 12.47
CA VAL A 186 10.61 11.76 12.37
C VAL A 186 11.46 12.18 11.17
N GLU A 187 12.75 11.90 11.20
CA GLU A 187 13.64 12.20 10.08
C GLU A 187 13.54 11.16 8.96
N ASN A 188 13.35 9.90 9.33
CA ASN A 188 13.19 8.82 8.35
C ASN A 188 12.10 7.84 8.77
N ILE A 189 11.43 7.24 7.79
CA ILE A 189 10.53 6.11 8.01
C ILE A 189 11.05 4.96 7.17
N ASN A 190 11.58 3.95 7.83
CA ASN A 190 12.03 2.76 7.14
C ASN A 190 10.87 1.80 6.80
N PRO A 191 11.09 0.76 5.99
CA PRO A 191 10.04 -0.19 5.60
C PRO A 191 9.41 -1.00 6.75
N TYR A 192 10.01 -0.98 7.95
CA TYR A 192 9.40 -1.54 9.17
C TYR A 192 8.53 -0.53 9.92
N LEU A 193 8.31 0.65 9.33
CA LEU A 193 7.59 1.80 9.90
C LEU A 193 8.19 2.28 11.22
N LEU A 194 9.51 2.36 11.26
CA LEU A 194 10.29 2.85 12.39
C LEU A 194 11.11 4.08 11.96
N ASP A 195 11.37 4.97 12.91
CA ASP A 195 12.34 6.04 12.74
C ASP A 195 13.77 5.46 12.85
N ALA A 196 14.28 4.98 11.73
CA ALA A 196 15.59 4.32 11.64
C ALA A 196 16.07 4.31 10.18
N PRO A 197 17.35 4.03 9.93
CA PRO A 197 17.88 3.85 8.58
C PRO A 197 17.16 2.74 7.82
N ASN A 198 17.12 2.86 6.49
CA ASN A 198 16.55 1.84 5.62
C ASN A 198 17.47 0.61 5.59
N VAL A 199 16.96 -0.53 6.04
CA VAL A 199 17.67 -1.81 6.06
C VAL A 199 16.79 -2.87 5.42
N PHE A 200 17.37 -3.64 4.50
CA PHE A 200 16.71 -4.78 3.86
C PHE A 200 17.46 -6.06 4.21
N ILE A 201 16.80 -6.96 4.92
CA ILE A 201 17.36 -8.24 5.33
C ILE A 201 16.82 -9.31 4.40
N ASP A 202 17.69 -9.77 3.47
CA ASP A 202 17.35 -10.88 2.59
C ASP A 202 17.37 -12.20 3.37
N SER A 203 16.47 -13.12 3.04
CA SER A 203 16.47 -14.48 3.58
C SER A 203 17.74 -15.21 3.18
N ARG A 204 18.38 -15.88 4.13
CA ARG A 204 19.63 -16.62 3.95
C ARG A 204 19.50 -18.04 4.48
N THR A 205 20.19 -18.95 3.83
CA THR A 205 20.29 -20.36 4.28
C THR A 205 21.34 -20.54 5.37
N ASN A 206 22.35 -19.66 5.40
CA ASN A 206 23.43 -19.71 6.39
C ASN A 206 23.35 -18.52 7.33
N SER A 207 23.67 -18.72 8.60
CA SER A 207 23.75 -17.64 9.57
C SER A 207 24.90 -16.67 9.22
N ILE A 208 24.72 -15.39 9.57
CA ILE A 208 25.78 -14.37 9.43
C ILE A 208 26.85 -14.57 10.48
N CYS A 209 26.45 -15.07 11.66
CA CYS A 209 27.33 -15.35 12.78
C CYS A 209 27.72 -16.83 12.78
N ASN A 210 28.91 -17.15 13.28
CA ASN A 210 29.34 -18.55 13.47
C ASN A 210 28.62 -19.16 14.69
N VAL A 211 27.35 -19.48 14.51
CA VAL A 211 26.49 -20.08 15.54
C VAL A 211 25.93 -21.42 15.04
N PRO A 212 25.61 -22.36 15.92
CA PRO A 212 24.96 -23.62 15.54
C PRO A 212 23.70 -23.35 14.71
N GLN A 213 23.46 -24.18 13.71
CA GLN A 213 22.27 -24.07 12.88
C GLN A 213 21.02 -24.32 13.73
N MET A 214 20.06 -23.38 13.70
CA MET A 214 18.74 -23.60 14.28
C MET A 214 17.96 -24.57 13.42
N VAL A 215 17.52 -25.68 14.03
CA VAL A 215 16.58 -26.63 13.41
C VAL A 215 15.21 -26.44 14.03
N TYR A 216 14.17 -26.76 13.25
CA TYR A 216 12.82 -26.75 13.79
C TYR A 216 12.72 -27.76 14.93
N GLY A 217 12.28 -27.30 16.09
CA GLY A 217 11.80 -28.18 17.15
C GLY A 217 10.45 -28.83 16.78
N ASN A 218 9.96 -29.71 17.65
CA ASN A 218 8.61 -30.26 17.49
C ASN A 218 7.59 -29.10 17.43
N LYS A 219 6.88 -29.03 16.34
CA LYS A 219 5.73 -28.12 16.20
C LYS A 219 4.49 -28.95 16.54
N PRO A 220 3.85 -28.75 17.71
CA PRO A 220 2.58 -29.41 17.97
C PRO A 220 1.60 -28.95 16.90
N THR A 221 1.06 -29.88 16.17
CA THR A 221 -0.07 -29.71 15.26
C THR A 221 -1.27 -30.21 16.00
N ASP A 222 -2.03 -29.32 16.61
CA ASP A 222 -3.37 -29.62 17.15
C ASP A 222 -4.37 -29.71 16.01
#